data_52a858a3bf38ce452d38770d9503f0d1
#
_entry.id   52a858a3bf38ce452d38770d9503f0d1
#
_cell.length_a   1.000
_cell.length_b   1.000
_cell.length_c   1.000
_cell.angle_alpha   90.00
_cell.angle_beta   90.00
_cell.angle_gamma   90.00
#
_symmetry.space_group_name_H-M   'P 1'
#
loop_
_entity.id
_entity.type
_entity.pdbx_description
1 polymer ?
#
loop_
_entity_poly.entity_id
_entity_poly.type
_entity_poly.pdbx_seq_one_letter_code
_entity_poly.pdbx_strand_id
1 'polypeptide(L)'
;MNSDLQNTVEEVRNSLEQSQKGKVYNTAANYKKVLQYDPLLKGAIRKNMLTERIDIVKPLGWHRDSITLTDTDVKYLLLYFEENYGLTVEKKIVDAITVIANENRYHPVCDFLNSLQWDGQERIRHCLHHFLGAEESEYTYEALKLFMLGAVSRVFKPGCKFEVMLCLVGGQGAGKSTFFRLLAVNDDWFSDDLKKLDDDNVYRKMQGHWIIEMSEMIATANAKSIEEIKSFLSRQKETYKIPYETHPADRLRQCVFGGSSNTLDFLPLDRTGNRRFLPVMVGPEQSEVHILEDEVASRAYIVQMWAEVMEIYRSGNFKLKLSKETDTFLKAHQREFMPEDTKAGQIIDYLERYSGNMVCSKQLYREALGHDYDEPKQWELREINDIMNNAVTGWRAFANPRYFPEPYRRQRGWERIPTDNEPDNNTGEFHELTEAEMKQLELPEEWLR
;
A
#
# COMPACT_ATOMS: atom_id res chain seq x y z
N MET A 1 -1.29 27.60 -44.53
CA MET A 1 -2.30 27.89 -43.47
C MET A 1 -3.63 28.12 -44.18
N ASN A 2 -4.69 27.45 -43.73
CA ASN A 2 -6.04 27.62 -44.33
C ASN A 2 -6.55 29.03 -44.10
N SER A 3 -7.27 29.65 -45.04
CA SER A 3 -7.84 31.00 -44.94
C SER A 3 -8.69 31.21 -43.68
N ASP A 4 -9.40 30.17 -43.25
CA ASP A 4 -10.26 30.22 -42.05
C ASP A 4 -9.46 30.31 -40.75
N LEU A 5 -8.26 29.72 -40.71
CA LEU A 5 -7.32 29.80 -39.57
C LEU A 5 -6.73 31.22 -39.48
N GLN A 6 -6.41 31.85 -40.59
CA GLN A 6 -5.87 33.21 -40.60
C GLN A 6 -6.89 34.25 -40.12
N ASN A 7 -8.16 34.09 -40.51
CA ASN A 7 -9.24 34.98 -40.02
C ASN A 7 -9.43 34.87 -38.50
N THR A 8 -9.35 33.65 -37.94
CA THR A 8 -9.53 33.43 -36.49
C THR A 8 -8.33 33.95 -35.67
N VAL A 9 -7.10 33.84 -36.19
CA VAL A 9 -5.91 34.42 -35.55
C VAL A 9 -5.98 35.94 -35.50
N GLU A 10 -6.46 36.56 -36.59
CA GLU A 10 -6.64 38.03 -36.67
C GLU A 10 -7.73 38.51 -35.69
N GLU A 11 -8.83 37.79 -35.52
CA GLU A 11 -9.85 38.08 -34.52
C GLU A 11 -9.26 38.04 -33.10
N VAL A 12 -8.49 37.03 -32.75
CA VAL A 12 -7.82 36.93 -31.45
C VAL A 12 -6.84 38.10 -31.26
N ARG A 13 -6.03 38.43 -32.29
CA ARG A 13 -5.10 39.56 -32.27
C ARG A 13 -5.80 40.89 -32.02
N ASN A 14 -6.93 41.12 -32.64
CA ASN A 14 -7.73 42.34 -32.48
C ASN A 14 -8.38 42.45 -31.09
N SER A 15 -8.57 41.34 -30.40
CA SER A 15 -9.08 41.28 -29.02
C SER A 15 -8.03 41.61 -27.95
N LEU A 16 -6.74 41.61 -28.31
CA LEU A 16 -5.66 41.88 -27.38
C LEU A 16 -5.57 43.37 -27.01
N GLU A 17 -5.05 43.65 -25.83
CA GLU A 17 -4.73 45.00 -25.41
C GLU A 17 -3.61 45.60 -26.27
N GLN A 18 -3.88 46.75 -26.91
CA GLN A 18 -3.00 47.38 -27.87
C GLN A 18 -2.86 48.89 -27.57
N SER A 19 -1.73 49.46 -28.00
CA SER A 19 -1.55 50.90 -28.02
C SER A 19 -2.42 51.56 -29.07
N GLN A 20 -2.59 52.88 -28.98
CA GLN A 20 -3.32 53.64 -30.01
C GLN A 20 -2.72 53.52 -31.43
N LYS A 21 -1.47 53.08 -31.54
CA LYS A 21 -0.79 52.81 -32.82
C LYS A 21 -0.85 51.32 -33.25
N GLY A 22 -1.72 50.49 -32.64
CA GLY A 22 -1.89 49.07 -32.97
C GLY A 22 -0.80 48.12 -32.52
N LYS A 23 0.15 48.56 -31.67
CA LYS A 23 1.19 47.69 -31.10
C LYS A 23 0.59 46.92 -29.92
N VAL A 24 0.59 45.58 -29.98
CA VAL A 24 0.15 44.69 -28.87
C VAL A 24 1.06 44.86 -27.67
N TYR A 25 0.47 44.97 -26.47
CA TYR A 25 1.23 45.06 -25.22
C TYR A 25 1.67 43.65 -24.76
N ASN A 26 2.92 43.54 -24.34
CA ASN A 26 3.44 42.32 -23.72
C ASN A 26 2.96 42.17 -22.27
N THR A 27 1.63 42.04 -22.06
CA THR A 27 1.00 41.80 -20.75
C THR A 27 0.73 40.31 -20.55
N ALA A 28 0.80 39.81 -19.32
CA ALA A 28 0.46 38.41 -19.04
C ALA A 28 -0.99 38.07 -19.47
N ALA A 29 -1.91 39.05 -19.41
CA ALA A 29 -3.30 38.89 -19.85
C ALA A 29 -3.39 38.62 -21.36
N ASN A 30 -2.57 39.28 -22.19
CA ASN A 30 -2.58 39.03 -23.63
C ASN A 30 -2.02 37.63 -23.96
N TYR A 31 -0.94 37.19 -23.29
CA TYR A 31 -0.42 35.81 -23.48
C TYR A 31 -1.46 34.77 -23.08
N LYS A 32 -2.16 34.99 -21.94
CA LYS A 32 -3.25 34.10 -21.50
C LYS A 32 -4.38 34.04 -22.53
N LYS A 33 -4.81 35.22 -23.05
CA LYS A 33 -5.88 35.28 -24.06
C LYS A 33 -5.52 34.50 -25.33
N VAL A 34 -4.29 34.63 -25.82
CA VAL A 34 -3.83 33.84 -26.98
C VAL A 34 -3.95 32.36 -26.68
N LEU A 35 -3.41 31.85 -25.56
CA LEU A 35 -3.49 30.43 -25.20
C LEU A 35 -4.94 29.94 -25.05
N GLN A 36 -5.86 30.83 -24.69
CA GLN A 36 -7.27 30.51 -24.44
C GLN A 36 -8.14 30.49 -25.70
N TYR A 37 -7.84 31.34 -26.68
CA TYR A 37 -8.72 31.57 -27.83
C TYR A 37 -8.09 31.22 -29.19
N ASP A 38 -6.77 31.20 -29.29
CA ASP A 38 -6.09 30.83 -30.52
C ASP A 38 -6.51 29.43 -31.02
N PRO A 39 -6.85 29.24 -32.28
CA PRO A 39 -7.40 27.98 -32.80
C PRO A 39 -6.42 26.78 -32.67
N LEU A 40 -5.12 27.03 -32.73
CA LEU A 40 -4.09 25.99 -32.55
C LEU A 40 -3.88 25.66 -31.08
N LEU A 41 -3.89 26.69 -30.21
CA LEU A 41 -3.47 26.56 -28.81
C LEU A 41 -4.63 26.28 -27.85
N LYS A 42 -5.87 26.63 -28.23
CA LYS A 42 -7.06 26.45 -27.41
C LYS A 42 -7.24 25.01 -26.95
N GLY A 43 -7.17 24.78 -25.64
CA GLY A 43 -7.33 23.45 -25.02
C GLY A 43 -6.20 22.48 -25.31
N ALA A 44 -5.07 22.95 -25.89
CA ALA A 44 -3.91 22.13 -26.13
C ALA A 44 -3.08 21.91 -24.85
N ILE A 45 -3.03 22.92 -23.98
CA ILE A 45 -2.20 22.93 -22.78
C ILE A 45 -3.04 22.54 -21.58
N ARG A 46 -2.70 21.44 -20.90
CA ARG A 46 -3.43 20.91 -19.77
C ARG A 46 -2.46 20.46 -18.65
N LYS A 47 -2.89 20.56 -17.39
CA LYS A 47 -2.14 20.00 -16.27
C LYS A 47 -2.58 18.57 -16.03
N ASN A 48 -1.63 17.65 -16.14
CA ASN A 48 -1.81 16.24 -15.80
C ASN A 48 -1.72 16.06 -14.27
N MET A 49 -2.81 15.62 -13.65
CA MET A 49 -2.90 15.49 -12.19
C MET A 49 -2.21 14.24 -11.65
N LEU A 50 -1.86 13.25 -12.48
CA LEU A 50 -1.11 12.08 -12.08
C LEU A 50 0.39 12.37 -12.05
N THR A 51 0.92 12.97 -13.12
CA THR A 51 2.35 13.32 -13.23
C THR A 51 2.67 14.67 -12.60
N GLU A 52 1.64 15.52 -12.37
CA GLU A 52 1.74 16.93 -11.98
C GLU A 52 2.53 17.81 -12.95
N ARG A 53 2.74 17.33 -14.17
CA ARG A 53 3.38 18.05 -15.26
C ARG A 53 2.36 18.73 -16.15
N ILE A 54 2.84 19.62 -16.98
CA ILE A 54 2.05 20.26 -18.03
C ILE A 54 2.21 19.42 -19.30
N ASP A 55 1.09 19.07 -19.90
CA ASP A 55 1.04 18.29 -21.12
C ASP A 55 0.47 19.14 -22.27
N ILE A 56 0.93 18.85 -23.48
CA ILE A 56 0.36 19.35 -24.72
C ILE A 56 -0.39 18.20 -25.39
N VAL A 57 -1.72 18.24 -25.27
CA VAL A 57 -2.62 17.13 -25.64
C VAL A 57 -3.14 17.20 -27.06
N LYS A 58 -2.68 18.21 -27.85
CA LYS A 58 -3.04 18.38 -29.27
C LYS A 58 -1.80 18.59 -30.11
N PRO A 59 -1.81 18.20 -31.40
CA PRO A 59 -0.73 18.56 -32.32
C PRO A 59 -0.61 20.08 -32.48
N LEU A 60 0.59 20.62 -32.39
CA LEU A 60 0.89 22.06 -32.50
C LEU A 60 1.67 22.44 -33.79
N GLY A 61 1.76 21.55 -34.77
CA GLY A 61 2.39 21.84 -36.04
C GLY A 61 3.91 21.64 -36.09
N TRP A 62 4.55 21.24 -34.97
CA TRP A 62 5.96 20.82 -34.91
C TRP A 62 6.10 19.41 -34.35
N HIS A 63 7.24 18.76 -34.61
CA HIS A 63 7.52 17.43 -34.13
C HIS A 63 7.76 17.41 -32.63
N ARG A 64 7.21 16.43 -31.93
CA ARG A 64 7.31 16.23 -30.49
C ARG A 64 7.46 14.76 -30.16
N ASP A 65 8.42 14.42 -29.31
CA ASP A 65 8.72 13.05 -28.87
C ASP A 65 7.92 12.65 -27.61
N SER A 66 7.34 13.63 -26.91
CA SER A 66 6.63 13.43 -25.65
C SER A 66 5.38 14.30 -25.58
N ILE A 67 4.38 13.83 -24.84
CA ILE A 67 3.19 14.62 -24.51
C ILE A 67 3.51 15.75 -23.52
N THR A 68 4.49 15.55 -22.64
CA THR A 68 4.90 16.55 -21.65
C THR A 68 5.54 17.76 -22.32
N LEU A 69 5.17 18.95 -21.85
CA LEU A 69 5.77 20.22 -22.28
C LEU A 69 7.28 20.22 -22.03
N THR A 70 8.05 20.56 -23.07
CA THR A 70 9.51 20.68 -23.03
C THR A 70 9.97 22.12 -23.22
N ASP A 71 11.24 22.41 -22.89
CA ASP A 71 11.84 23.71 -23.16
C ASP A 71 11.83 24.03 -24.67
N THR A 72 11.97 23.03 -25.53
CA THR A 72 11.87 23.18 -26.99
C THR A 72 10.47 23.63 -27.41
N ASP A 73 9.41 23.10 -26.80
CA ASP A 73 8.03 23.54 -27.07
C ASP A 73 7.85 25.02 -26.71
N VAL A 74 8.45 25.49 -25.61
CA VAL A 74 8.41 26.91 -25.22
C VAL A 74 9.07 27.79 -26.28
N LYS A 75 10.16 27.34 -26.92
CA LYS A 75 10.80 28.08 -28.00
C LYS A 75 9.95 28.13 -29.28
N TYR A 76 9.31 27.02 -29.66
CA TYR A 76 8.36 27.03 -30.77
C TYR A 76 7.14 27.92 -30.49
N LEU A 77 6.63 27.90 -29.25
CA LEU A 77 5.57 28.82 -28.84
C LEU A 77 6.03 30.28 -28.91
N LEU A 78 7.26 30.60 -28.49
CA LEU A 78 7.78 31.97 -28.60
C LEU A 78 7.78 32.44 -30.06
N LEU A 79 8.30 31.64 -31.00
CA LEU A 79 8.27 31.98 -32.43
C LEU A 79 6.84 32.18 -32.94
N TYR A 80 5.93 31.28 -32.58
CA TYR A 80 4.52 31.38 -32.95
C TYR A 80 3.84 32.66 -32.43
N PHE A 81 4.13 33.05 -31.18
CA PHE A 81 3.60 34.27 -30.56
C PHE A 81 4.19 35.53 -31.19
N GLU A 82 5.48 35.53 -31.56
CA GLU A 82 6.13 36.64 -32.25
C GLU A 82 5.53 36.85 -33.65
N GLU A 83 5.45 35.80 -34.44
CA GLU A 83 4.98 35.87 -35.84
C GLU A 83 3.50 36.27 -35.94
N ASN A 84 2.63 35.74 -35.09
CA ASN A 84 1.20 35.92 -35.19
C ASN A 84 0.66 37.08 -34.36
N TYR A 85 1.29 37.40 -33.22
CA TYR A 85 0.75 38.35 -32.24
C TYR A 85 1.70 39.48 -31.87
N GLY A 86 2.98 39.42 -32.25
CA GLY A 86 4.00 40.40 -31.87
C GLY A 86 4.34 40.38 -30.38
N LEU A 87 4.12 39.22 -29.74
CA LEU A 87 4.40 38.97 -28.32
C LEU A 87 5.76 38.26 -28.17
N THR A 88 6.74 38.90 -27.51
CA THR A 88 8.17 38.54 -27.59
C THR A 88 8.81 38.16 -26.24
N VAL A 89 8.03 38.07 -25.16
CA VAL A 89 8.57 37.85 -23.80
C VAL A 89 8.32 36.41 -23.33
N GLU A 90 9.33 35.54 -23.49
CA GLU A 90 9.28 34.13 -23.15
C GLU A 90 8.79 33.85 -21.71
N LYS A 91 9.29 34.58 -20.71
CA LYS A 91 8.85 34.43 -19.32
C LYS A 91 7.33 34.54 -19.17
N LYS A 92 6.69 35.44 -19.90
CA LYS A 92 5.22 35.63 -19.85
C LYS A 92 4.47 34.50 -20.54
N ILE A 93 5.09 33.86 -21.53
CA ILE A 93 4.54 32.60 -22.11
C ILE A 93 4.51 31.53 -21.03
N VAL A 94 5.61 31.30 -20.33
CA VAL A 94 5.70 30.29 -19.27
C VAL A 94 4.70 30.57 -18.13
N ASP A 95 4.61 31.83 -17.71
CA ASP A 95 3.64 32.24 -16.67
C ASP A 95 2.18 31.96 -17.15
N ALA A 96 1.87 32.33 -18.38
CA ALA A 96 0.53 32.10 -18.96
C ALA A 96 0.22 30.61 -19.17
N ILE A 97 1.19 29.82 -19.63
CA ILE A 97 1.08 28.35 -19.73
C ILE A 97 0.74 27.76 -18.37
N THR A 98 1.42 28.16 -17.32
CA THR A 98 1.19 27.66 -15.97
C THR A 98 -0.23 27.93 -15.49
N VAL A 99 -0.76 29.14 -15.75
CA VAL A 99 -2.14 29.51 -15.39
C VAL A 99 -3.15 28.70 -16.20
N ILE A 100 -3.01 28.66 -17.53
CA ILE A 100 -3.93 27.93 -18.42
C ILE A 100 -3.93 26.44 -18.13
N ALA A 101 -2.75 25.84 -17.93
CA ALA A 101 -2.66 24.42 -17.58
C ALA A 101 -3.41 24.12 -16.27
N ASN A 102 -3.28 25.01 -15.28
CA ASN A 102 -3.97 24.85 -13.99
C ASN A 102 -5.49 25.05 -14.08
N GLU A 103 -5.98 25.87 -15.01
CA GLU A 103 -7.40 26.01 -15.34
C GLU A 103 -7.94 24.78 -16.10
N ASN A 104 -7.10 24.10 -16.89
CA ASN A 104 -7.43 22.94 -17.72
C ASN A 104 -6.82 21.64 -17.17
N ARG A 105 -7.16 21.30 -15.94
CA ARG A 105 -6.66 20.06 -15.32
C ARG A 105 -7.33 18.83 -15.92
N TYR A 106 -6.63 17.71 -15.94
CA TYR A 106 -7.17 16.41 -16.25
C TYR A 106 -6.43 15.31 -15.49
N HIS A 107 -7.06 14.17 -15.33
CA HIS A 107 -6.45 13.02 -14.67
C HIS A 107 -6.57 11.79 -15.57
N PRO A 108 -5.48 11.33 -16.22
CA PRO A 108 -5.60 10.33 -17.28
C PRO A 108 -6.22 9.01 -16.80
N VAL A 109 -5.90 8.56 -15.59
CA VAL A 109 -6.47 7.33 -15.02
C VAL A 109 -7.95 7.51 -14.67
N CYS A 110 -8.35 8.67 -14.10
CA CYS A 110 -9.77 8.92 -13.83
C CYS A 110 -10.59 9.01 -15.11
N ASP A 111 -10.05 9.67 -16.15
CA ASP A 111 -10.71 9.80 -17.45
C ASP A 111 -10.88 8.42 -18.10
N PHE A 112 -9.83 7.59 -18.06
CA PHE A 112 -9.89 6.19 -18.49
C PHE A 112 -10.96 5.41 -17.72
N LEU A 113 -10.91 5.37 -16.39
CA LEU A 113 -11.86 4.62 -15.54
C LEU A 113 -13.30 5.08 -15.76
N ASN A 114 -13.52 6.38 -15.94
CA ASN A 114 -14.87 6.92 -16.21
C ASN A 114 -15.41 6.52 -17.58
N SER A 115 -14.56 6.25 -18.56
CA SER A 115 -14.96 5.84 -19.92
C SER A 115 -15.40 4.38 -20.01
N LEU A 116 -15.12 3.57 -18.96
CA LEU A 116 -15.36 2.14 -18.99
C LEU A 116 -16.85 1.78 -18.84
N GLN A 117 -17.24 0.73 -19.54
CA GLN A 117 -18.54 0.07 -19.45
C GLN A 117 -18.33 -1.41 -19.21
N TRP A 118 -18.91 -1.94 -18.14
CA TRP A 118 -18.83 -3.35 -17.81
C TRP A 118 -19.81 -4.17 -18.67
N ASP A 119 -19.33 -5.29 -19.17
CA ASP A 119 -20.12 -6.22 -20.00
C ASP A 119 -20.97 -7.19 -19.17
N GLY A 120 -20.93 -7.13 -17.84
CA GLY A 120 -21.69 -7.98 -16.93
C GLY A 120 -21.04 -9.31 -16.58
N GLN A 121 -19.83 -9.61 -17.09
CA GLN A 121 -19.11 -10.85 -16.76
C GLN A 121 -18.13 -10.61 -15.61
N GLU A 122 -18.21 -11.45 -14.58
CA GLU A 122 -17.26 -11.44 -13.46
C GLU A 122 -15.91 -11.99 -13.91
N ARG A 123 -14.87 -11.17 -13.78
CA ARG A 123 -13.49 -11.53 -14.14
C ARG A 123 -12.52 -11.41 -12.98
N ILE A 124 -12.77 -10.53 -12.04
CA ILE A 124 -11.87 -10.34 -10.88
C ILE A 124 -11.71 -11.64 -10.11
N ARG A 125 -12.80 -12.43 -9.97
CA ARG A 125 -12.81 -13.69 -9.24
C ARG A 125 -11.87 -14.73 -9.87
N HIS A 126 -11.83 -14.80 -11.17
CA HIS A 126 -11.11 -15.84 -11.92
C HIS A 126 -9.71 -15.42 -12.37
N CYS A 127 -9.41 -14.12 -12.36
CA CYS A 127 -8.24 -13.53 -12.99
C CYS A 127 -6.91 -14.12 -12.52
N LEU A 128 -6.73 -14.26 -11.19
CA LEU A 128 -5.47 -14.76 -10.64
C LEU A 128 -5.22 -16.22 -10.97
N HIS A 129 -6.28 -17.04 -11.07
CA HIS A 129 -6.18 -18.40 -11.59
C HIS A 129 -5.90 -18.39 -13.10
N HIS A 130 -6.71 -17.67 -13.83
CA HIS A 130 -6.66 -17.60 -15.29
C HIS A 130 -5.26 -17.29 -15.84
N PHE A 131 -4.59 -16.25 -15.30
CA PHE A 131 -3.29 -15.81 -15.79
C PHE A 131 -2.09 -16.33 -14.99
N LEU A 132 -2.26 -16.65 -13.72
CA LEU A 132 -1.16 -16.93 -12.80
C LEU A 132 -1.26 -18.29 -12.10
N GLY A 133 -2.34 -19.06 -12.36
CA GLY A 133 -2.55 -20.36 -11.75
C GLY A 133 -2.70 -20.32 -10.22
N ALA A 134 -3.16 -19.20 -9.66
CA ALA A 134 -3.47 -19.11 -8.24
C ALA A 134 -4.73 -19.94 -7.91
N GLU A 135 -4.83 -20.43 -6.68
CA GLU A 135 -6.04 -21.11 -6.22
C GLU A 135 -7.26 -20.18 -6.28
N GLU A 136 -8.36 -20.65 -6.86
CA GLU A 136 -9.64 -19.93 -6.81
C GLU A 136 -10.26 -20.05 -5.43
N SER A 137 -10.28 -18.97 -4.69
CA SER A 137 -10.85 -18.91 -3.34
C SER A 137 -11.50 -17.55 -3.08
N GLU A 138 -12.32 -17.46 -2.05
CA GLU A 138 -12.86 -16.16 -1.61
C GLU A 138 -11.75 -15.21 -1.19
N TYR A 139 -10.66 -15.74 -0.64
CA TYR A 139 -9.50 -14.93 -0.26
C TYR A 139 -8.82 -14.29 -1.48
N THR A 140 -8.49 -15.07 -2.52
CA THR A 140 -7.81 -14.56 -3.72
C THR A 140 -8.68 -13.53 -4.45
N TYR A 141 -9.99 -13.77 -4.52
CA TYR A 141 -10.96 -12.81 -5.04
C TYR A 141 -10.99 -11.51 -4.24
N GLU A 142 -11.18 -11.59 -2.91
CA GLU A 142 -11.23 -10.39 -2.07
C GLU A 142 -9.90 -9.62 -2.06
N ALA A 143 -8.77 -10.32 -2.09
CA ALA A 143 -7.44 -9.71 -2.13
C ALA A 143 -7.24 -8.87 -3.41
N LEU A 144 -7.55 -9.42 -4.59
CA LEU A 144 -7.45 -8.69 -5.85
C LEU A 144 -8.47 -7.55 -5.93
N LYS A 145 -9.73 -7.82 -5.59
CA LYS A 145 -10.80 -6.81 -5.54
C LYS A 145 -10.42 -5.63 -4.63
N LEU A 146 -9.91 -5.93 -3.43
CA LEU A 146 -9.48 -4.90 -2.48
C LEU A 146 -8.32 -4.07 -3.04
N PHE A 147 -7.33 -4.70 -3.67
CA PHE A 147 -6.21 -4.01 -4.31
C PHE A 147 -6.72 -3.06 -5.41
N MET A 148 -7.60 -3.53 -6.29
CA MET A 148 -8.17 -2.74 -7.37
C MET A 148 -9.06 -1.59 -6.86
N LEU A 149 -9.91 -1.84 -5.85
CA LEU A 149 -10.69 -0.79 -5.19
C LEU A 149 -9.81 0.27 -4.51
N GLY A 150 -8.69 -0.16 -3.94
CA GLY A 150 -7.67 0.74 -3.40
C GLY A 150 -7.06 1.62 -4.49
N ALA A 151 -6.72 1.05 -5.64
CA ALA A 151 -6.18 1.76 -6.79
C ALA A 151 -7.17 2.81 -7.35
N VAL A 152 -8.45 2.43 -7.51
CA VAL A 152 -9.51 3.36 -7.91
C VAL A 152 -9.67 4.46 -6.86
N SER A 153 -9.77 4.09 -5.57
CA SER A 153 -9.98 5.06 -4.50
C SER A 153 -8.85 6.09 -4.40
N ARG A 154 -7.60 5.68 -4.66
CA ARG A 154 -6.42 6.55 -4.61
C ARG A 154 -6.41 7.61 -5.71
N VAL A 155 -6.96 7.36 -6.89
CA VAL A 155 -7.02 8.35 -7.97
C VAL A 155 -8.26 9.25 -7.87
N PHE A 156 -9.41 8.75 -7.41
CA PHE A 156 -10.61 9.58 -7.20
C PHE A 156 -10.60 10.37 -5.88
N LYS A 157 -9.90 9.85 -4.86
CA LYS A 157 -9.72 10.49 -3.54
C LYS A 157 -8.24 10.43 -3.14
N PRO A 158 -7.37 11.24 -3.78
CA PRO A 158 -5.95 11.25 -3.48
C PRO A 158 -5.68 11.39 -1.98
N GLY A 159 -4.74 10.60 -1.46
CA GLY A 159 -4.43 10.57 -0.03
C GLY A 159 -5.41 9.78 0.83
N CYS A 160 -6.41 9.10 0.27
CA CYS A 160 -7.25 8.21 1.08
C CYS A 160 -6.41 7.12 1.75
N LYS A 161 -6.84 6.69 2.95
CA LYS A 161 -6.12 5.66 3.70
C LYS A 161 -6.25 4.31 2.99
N PHE A 162 -5.16 3.82 2.46
CA PHE A 162 -5.02 2.49 1.88
C PHE A 162 -3.59 2.01 2.12
N GLU A 163 -3.41 0.96 2.88
CA GLU A 163 -2.10 0.51 3.36
C GLU A 163 -1.80 -0.95 3.01
N VAL A 164 -2.57 -1.51 2.06
CA VAL A 164 -2.49 -2.92 1.67
C VAL A 164 -1.65 -3.08 0.42
N MET A 165 -0.87 -4.17 0.36
CA MET A 165 -0.05 -4.59 -0.75
C MET A 165 -0.47 -6.01 -1.17
N LEU A 166 -0.82 -6.21 -2.44
CA LEU A 166 -0.99 -7.53 -3.02
C LEU A 166 0.39 -8.11 -3.32
N CYS A 167 0.70 -9.30 -2.76
CA CYS A 167 2.00 -9.95 -2.90
C CYS A 167 1.85 -11.26 -3.69
N LEU A 168 2.37 -11.30 -4.91
CA LEU A 168 2.38 -12.49 -5.74
C LEU A 168 3.64 -13.31 -5.47
N VAL A 169 3.49 -14.56 -5.02
CA VAL A 169 4.58 -15.44 -4.57
C VAL A 169 4.63 -16.69 -5.44
N GLY A 170 5.78 -16.99 -6.01
CA GLY A 170 5.95 -18.17 -6.88
C GLY A 170 7.22 -18.11 -7.69
N GLY A 171 7.51 -19.14 -8.45
CA GLY A 171 8.75 -19.28 -9.21
C GLY A 171 9.06 -18.12 -10.16
N GLN A 172 10.30 -18.05 -10.58
CA GLN A 172 10.71 -17.10 -11.63
C GLN A 172 10.00 -17.43 -12.94
N GLY A 173 9.60 -16.39 -13.69
CA GLY A 173 8.89 -16.58 -14.98
C GLY A 173 7.37 -16.77 -14.83
N ALA A 174 6.81 -16.79 -13.63
CA ALA A 174 5.37 -16.95 -13.38
C ALA A 174 4.48 -15.76 -13.81
N GLY A 175 5.01 -14.76 -14.51
CA GLY A 175 4.22 -13.64 -15.03
C GLY A 175 3.85 -12.55 -14.00
N LYS A 176 4.37 -12.60 -12.78
CA LYS A 176 4.02 -11.69 -11.67
C LYS A 176 4.17 -10.20 -12.02
N SER A 177 5.35 -9.79 -12.44
CA SER A 177 5.63 -8.40 -12.82
C SER A 177 4.87 -7.99 -14.08
N THR A 178 4.73 -8.91 -15.04
CA THR A 178 3.92 -8.69 -16.24
C THR A 178 2.46 -8.44 -15.87
N PHE A 179 1.92 -9.19 -14.90
CA PHE A 179 0.56 -8.98 -14.42
C PHE A 179 0.35 -7.57 -13.86
N PHE A 180 1.25 -7.09 -12.99
CA PHE A 180 1.14 -5.72 -12.46
C PHE A 180 1.30 -4.65 -13.56
N ARG A 181 2.19 -4.87 -14.53
CA ARG A 181 2.37 -3.98 -15.68
C ARG A 181 1.09 -3.89 -16.52
N LEU A 182 0.51 -5.03 -16.90
CA LEU A 182 -0.73 -5.04 -17.67
C LEU A 182 -1.92 -4.51 -16.87
N LEU A 183 -1.96 -4.76 -15.55
CA LEU A 183 -3.00 -4.24 -14.66
C LEU A 183 -2.97 -2.70 -14.62
N ALA A 184 -1.82 -2.06 -14.80
CA ALA A 184 -1.71 -0.61 -14.93
C ALA A 184 -2.31 -0.06 -16.23
N VAL A 185 -2.68 -0.91 -17.19
CA VAL A 185 -3.29 -0.60 -18.51
C VAL A 185 -2.32 0.12 -19.47
N ASN A 186 -1.74 1.21 -19.04
CA ASN A 186 -0.71 1.95 -19.77
C ASN A 186 0.64 1.73 -19.08
N ASP A 187 1.66 1.36 -19.84
CA ASP A 187 3.00 1.09 -19.31
C ASP A 187 3.60 2.32 -18.62
N ASP A 188 3.26 3.56 -19.05
CA ASP A 188 3.66 4.80 -18.37
C ASP A 188 3.06 4.96 -16.94
N TRP A 189 2.01 4.21 -16.61
CA TRP A 189 1.37 4.24 -15.28
C TRP A 189 1.91 3.15 -14.36
N PHE A 190 2.83 2.34 -14.84
CA PHE A 190 3.52 1.28 -14.10
C PHE A 190 4.96 1.65 -13.79
N SER A 191 5.46 1.20 -12.64
CA SER A 191 6.88 1.25 -12.30
C SER A 191 7.29 0.05 -11.46
N ASP A 192 8.47 -0.50 -11.77
CA ASP A 192 9.18 -1.53 -11.00
C ASP A 192 10.54 -1.02 -10.47
N ASP A 193 10.81 0.29 -10.58
CA ASP A 193 12.11 0.90 -10.20
C ASP A 193 12.21 1.25 -8.72
N LEU A 194 11.22 0.90 -7.89
CA LEU A 194 11.26 1.20 -6.45
C LEU A 194 12.01 0.13 -5.68
N LYS A 195 13.36 0.18 -5.71
CA LYS A 195 14.23 -0.83 -5.07
C LYS A 195 14.65 -0.52 -3.64
N LYS A 196 14.54 0.74 -3.19
CA LYS A 196 14.90 1.20 -1.84
C LYS A 196 13.98 2.30 -1.37
N LEU A 197 13.66 2.34 -0.07
CA LEU A 197 12.79 3.34 0.54
C LEU A 197 13.52 4.51 1.19
N ASP A 198 14.82 4.42 1.36
CA ASP A 198 15.71 5.44 1.95
C ASP A 198 16.37 6.35 0.92
N ASP A 199 16.02 6.23 -0.36
CA ASP A 199 16.48 7.08 -1.44
C ASP A 199 15.71 8.42 -1.43
N ASP A 200 16.43 9.54 -1.43
CA ASP A 200 15.84 10.90 -1.56
C ASP A 200 15.00 11.07 -2.83
N ASN A 201 15.15 10.18 -3.82
CA ASN A 201 14.41 10.15 -5.07
C ASN A 201 13.16 9.27 -5.06
N VAL A 202 12.85 8.57 -3.97
CA VAL A 202 11.68 7.67 -3.86
C VAL A 202 10.42 8.35 -4.37
N TYR A 203 10.17 9.58 -3.96
CA TYR A 203 8.96 10.31 -4.34
C TYR A 203 8.93 10.68 -5.82
N ARG A 204 10.08 10.94 -6.42
CA ARG A 204 10.20 11.23 -7.86
C ARG A 204 9.93 9.97 -8.69
N LYS A 205 10.35 8.80 -8.21
CA LYS A 205 10.08 7.50 -8.83
C LYS A 205 8.62 7.08 -8.72
N MET A 206 7.89 7.59 -7.75
CA MET A 206 6.45 7.33 -7.60
C MET A 206 5.57 8.25 -8.45
N GLN A 207 6.09 9.42 -8.83
CA GLN A 207 5.32 10.44 -9.53
C GLN A 207 4.96 9.97 -10.95
N GLY A 208 3.68 10.02 -11.28
CA GLY A 208 3.18 9.62 -12.60
C GLY A 208 2.81 8.14 -12.70
N HIS A 209 3.02 7.35 -11.64
CA HIS A 209 2.69 5.94 -11.65
C HIS A 209 1.46 5.64 -10.78
N TRP A 210 0.60 4.75 -11.26
CA TRP A 210 -0.62 4.32 -10.60
C TRP A 210 -0.42 3.00 -9.86
N ILE A 211 0.26 2.04 -10.50
CA ILE A 211 0.65 0.76 -9.91
C ILE A 211 2.16 0.68 -9.86
N ILE A 212 2.70 0.45 -8.66
CA ILE A 212 4.14 0.35 -8.43
C ILE A 212 4.45 -1.03 -7.87
N GLU A 213 5.33 -1.75 -8.54
CA GLU A 213 5.83 -3.03 -8.06
C GLU A 213 7.05 -2.84 -7.17
N MET A 214 7.01 -3.47 -6.00
CA MET A 214 8.13 -3.57 -5.06
C MET A 214 8.71 -4.99 -5.14
N SER A 215 9.36 -5.30 -6.27
CA SER A 215 10.10 -6.55 -6.45
C SER A 215 11.37 -6.55 -5.57
N GLU A 216 11.92 -7.72 -5.27
CA GLU A 216 13.19 -7.90 -4.54
C GLU A 216 13.25 -7.26 -3.13
N MET A 217 12.62 -6.12 -2.89
CA MET A 217 12.58 -5.48 -1.57
C MET A 217 11.93 -6.35 -0.51
N ILE A 218 10.87 -7.07 -0.90
CA ILE A 218 10.17 -8.00 -0.01
C ILE A 218 11.02 -9.24 0.21
N ALA A 219 11.63 -9.78 -0.85
CA ALA A 219 12.43 -11.00 -0.79
C ALA A 219 13.71 -10.88 0.07
N THR A 220 14.24 -9.67 0.24
CA THR A 220 15.46 -9.39 1.02
C THR A 220 15.19 -8.68 2.34
N ALA A 221 13.93 -8.48 2.69
CA ALA A 221 13.54 -7.68 3.83
C ALA A 221 13.80 -8.41 5.15
N ASN A 222 14.62 -7.82 6.01
CA ASN A 222 14.71 -8.17 7.41
C ASN A 222 13.59 -7.48 8.23
N ALA A 223 13.45 -7.84 9.50
CA ALA A 223 12.40 -7.29 10.37
C ALA A 223 12.36 -5.75 10.40
N LYS A 224 13.52 -5.08 10.36
CA LYS A 224 13.61 -3.61 10.31
C LYS A 224 13.09 -3.06 8.99
N SER A 225 13.50 -3.64 7.88
CA SER A 225 13.04 -3.23 6.53
C SER A 225 11.54 -3.38 6.36
N ILE A 226 10.93 -4.41 6.94
CA ILE A 226 9.47 -4.62 6.89
C ILE A 226 8.73 -3.55 7.68
N GLU A 227 9.22 -3.12 8.83
CA GLU A 227 8.59 -2.02 9.57
C GLU A 227 8.70 -0.70 8.79
N GLU A 228 9.80 -0.48 8.08
CA GLU A 228 9.95 0.65 7.15
C GLU A 228 8.96 0.56 5.99
N ILE A 229 8.78 -0.63 5.39
CA ILE A 229 7.76 -0.87 4.35
C ILE A 229 6.35 -0.63 4.90
N LYS A 230 6.00 -1.17 6.07
CA LYS A 230 4.70 -0.95 6.72
C LYS A 230 4.43 0.53 6.98
N SER A 231 5.44 1.25 7.48
CA SER A 231 5.39 2.70 7.69
C SER A 231 5.18 3.43 6.36
N PHE A 232 5.93 3.06 5.34
CA PHE A 232 5.84 3.63 4.01
C PHE A 232 4.46 3.40 3.36
N LEU A 233 3.92 2.18 3.42
CA LEU A 233 2.58 1.85 2.90
C LEU A 233 1.48 2.67 3.56
N SER A 234 1.63 3.02 4.84
CA SER A 234 0.62 3.75 5.63
C SER A 234 0.56 5.24 5.30
N ARG A 235 1.53 5.78 4.58
CA ARG A 235 1.56 7.21 4.24
C ARG A 235 0.42 7.58 3.29
N GLN A 236 -0.18 8.73 3.53
CA GLN A 236 -1.27 9.28 2.72
C GLN A 236 -0.81 10.44 1.84
N LYS A 237 0.29 11.08 2.22
CA LYS A 237 0.90 12.19 1.50
C LYS A 237 2.42 12.14 1.63
N GLU A 238 3.06 12.77 0.68
CA GLU A 238 4.50 13.00 0.65
C GLU A 238 4.77 14.50 0.60
N THR A 239 5.73 14.95 1.39
CA THR A 239 6.12 16.37 1.39
C THR A 239 7.53 16.46 0.84
N TYR A 240 7.66 16.96 -0.37
CA TYR A 240 8.95 17.17 -0.99
C TYR A 240 8.96 18.40 -1.91
N LYS A 241 10.15 18.91 -2.18
CA LYS A 241 10.35 20.02 -3.08
C LYS A 241 10.67 19.49 -4.48
N ILE A 242 9.85 19.85 -5.45
CA ILE A 242 10.19 19.61 -6.85
C ILE A 242 11.36 20.54 -7.24
N PRO A 243 12.36 20.04 -7.96
CA PRO A 243 13.40 20.92 -8.51
C PRO A 243 12.77 22.08 -9.29
N TYR A 244 13.25 23.29 -9.06
CA TYR A 244 12.77 24.54 -9.67
C TYR A 244 11.45 25.11 -9.11
N GLU A 245 10.72 24.41 -8.25
CA GLU A 245 9.61 25.02 -7.50
C GLU A 245 10.13 25.82 -6.29
N THR A 246 9.56 27.00 -6.06
CA THR A 246 9.99 27.87 -4.96
C THR A 246 9.52 27.34 -3.60
N HIS A 247 8.35 26.70 -3.56
CA HIS A 247 7.72 26.23 -2.33
C HIS A 247 7.58 24.71 -2.32
N PRO A 248 7.86 24.02 -1.18
CA PRO A 248 7.48 22.63 -1.00
C PRO A 248 5.96 22.50 -1.00
N ALA A 249 5.45 21.42 -1.56
CA ALA A 249 4.02 21.12 -1.54
C ALA A 249 3.76 19.72 -1.05
N ASP A 250 2.64 19.54 -0.35
CA ASP A 250 2.12 18.24 0.02
C ASP A 250 1.54 17.56 -1.23
N ARG A 251 2.03 16.36 -1.52
CA ARG A 251 1.57 15.54 -2.63
C ARG A 251 0.77 14.36 -2.09
N LEU A 252 -0.51 14.39 -2.36
CA LEU A 252 -1.41 13.31 -1.94
C LEU A 252 -1.12 12.05 -2.76
N ARG A 253 -1.01 10.92 -2.07
CA ARG A 253 -0.66 9.64 -2.70
C ARG A 253 -1.81 9.16 -3.60
N GLN A 254 -1.47 8.83 -4.85
CA GLN A 254 -2.40 8.37 -5.88
C GLN A 254 -2.11 6.94 -6.35
N CYS A 255 -0.98 6.36 -5.94
CA CYS A 255 -0.56 5.03 -6.33
C CYS A 255 -0.92 3.96 -5.29
N VAL A 256 -0.90 2.70 -5.74
CA VAL A 256 -0.92 1.50 -4.91
C VAL A 256 0.33 0.66 -5.17
N PHE A 257 0.64 -0.25 -4.23
CA PHE A 257 1.86 -1.06 -4.28
C PHE A 257 1.50 -2.53 -4.43
N GLY A 258 2.04 -3.18 -5.46
CA GLY A 258 2.13 -4.61 -5.60
C GLY A 258 3.50 -5.11 -5.14
N GLY A 259 3.58 -6.36 -4.73
CA GLY A 259 4.84 -7.02 -4.40
C GLY A 259 5.00 -8.32 -5.15
N SER A 260 6.22 -8.67 -5.51
CA SER A 260 6.52 -10.00 -6.04
C SER A 260 7.67 -10.64 -5.28
N SER A 261 7.57 -11.95 -5.03
CA SER A 261 8.61 -12.75 -4.41
C SER A 261 8.78 -14.08 -5.15
N ASN A 262 10.03 -14.53 -5.25
CA ASN A 262 10.37 -15.86 -5.76
C ASN A 262 10.56 -16.87 -4.61
N THR A 263 10.58 -16.41 -3.35
CA THR A 263 10.74 -17.23 -2.16
C THR A 263 9.47 -17.20 -1.33
N LEU A 264 9.13 -18.31 -0.70
CA LEU A 264 7.99 -18.42 0.20
C LEU A 264 8.21 -17.56 1.45
N ASP A 265 9.35 -17.66 2.09
CA ASP A 265 9.67 -17.03 3.36
C ASP A 265 10.00 -15.53 3.21
N PHE A 266 9.12 -14.77 2.60
CA PHE A 266 9.35 -13.35 2.35
C PHE A 266 8.80 -12.43 3.44
N LEU A 267 7.84 -12.91 4.25
CA LEU A 267 7.34 -12.16 5.40
C LEU A 267 8.24 -12.37 6.62
N PRO A 268 8.53 -11.34 7.41
CA PRO A 268 9.26 -11.52 8.65
C PRO A 268 8.40 -12.22 9.68
N LEU A 269 9.06 -12.81 10.68
CA LEU A 269 8.41 -13.23 11.91
C LEU A 269 7.81 -12.01 12.62
N ASP A 270 6.56 -11.70 12.31
CA ASP A 270 5.77 -10.69 13.01
C ASP A 270 4.55 -11.37 13.64
N ARG A 271 4.64 -11.64 14.94
CA ARG A 271 3.58 -12.29 15.74
C ARG A 271 2.39 -11.37 15.96
N THR A 272 2.54 -10.07 15.72
CA THR A 272 1.44 -9.08 15.79
C THR A 272 0.63 -8.99 14.50
N GLY A 273 1.13 -9.62 13.43
CA GLY A 273 0.46 -9.79 12.15
C GLY A 273 0.91 -8.85 11.05
N ASN A 274 1.04 -9.42 9.88
CA ASN A 274 1.44 -8.73 8.64
C ASN A 274 0.24 -8.25 7.81
N ARG A 275 -0.84 -7.78 8.45
CA ARG A 275 -2.14 -7.45 7.84
C ARG A 275 -2.11 -6.56 6.58
N ARG A 276 -0.97 -5.91 6.31
CA ARG A 276 -0.79 -5.08 5.12
C ARG A 276 -0.42 -5.88 3.89
N PHE A 277 0.08 -7.08 4.06
CA PHE A 277 0.54 -7.93 2.98
C PHE A 277 -0.51 -9.01 2.68
N LEU A 278 -0.96 -9.07 1.44
CA LEU A 278 -1.89 -10.09 0.95
C LEU A 278 -1.14 -11.07 0.06
N PRO A 279 -0.52 -12.14 0.62
CA PRO A 279 0.21 -13.11 -0.16
C PRO A 279 -0.75 -13.98 -0.97
N VAL A 280 -0.43 -14.17 -2.24
CA VAL A 280 -1.12 -15.09 -3.15
C VAL A 280 -0.08 -15.96 -3.83
N MET A 281 -0.22 -17.28 -3.64
CA MET A 281 0.60 -18.26 -4.35
C MET A 281 0.22 -18.31 -5.82
N VAL A 282 1.22 -18.31 -6.69
CA VAL A 282 1.05 -18.42 -8.14
C VAL A 282 1.88 -19.59 -8.68
N GLY A 283 1.29 -20.36 -9.60
CA GLY A 283 1.91 -21.53 -10.24
C GLY A 283 1.56 -21.54 -11.72
N PRO A 284 2.49 -21.13 -12.61
CA PRO A 284 2.20 -20.98 -14.03
C PRO A 284 1.76 -22.27 -14.71
N GLU A 285 2.10 -23.42 -14.15
CA GLU A 285 1.65 -24.75 -14.62
C GLU A 285 0.14 -24.99 -14.41
N GLN A 286 -0.50 -24.20 -13.58
CA GLN A 286 -1.95 -24.28 -13.29
C GLN A 286 -2.72 -23.15 -13.97
N SER A 287 -2.05 -22.22 -14.65
CA SER A 287 -2.71 -21.13 -15.36
C SER A 287 -3.44 -21.66 -16.60
N GLU A 288 -4.62 -21.11 -16.88
CA GLU A 288 -5.37 -21.45 -18.10
C GLU A 288 -4.72 -20.88 -19.36
N VAL A 289 -4.19 -19.66 -19.25
CA VAL A 289 -3.57 -18.93 -20.37
C VAL A 289 -2.32 -18.20 -19.85
N HIS A 290 -1.23 -18.28 -20.62
CA HIS A 290 -0.08 -17.44 -20.33
C HIS A 290 -0.39 -15.97 -20.67
N ILE A 291 -0.18 -15.07 -19.74
CA ILE A 291 -0.60 -13.65 -19.84
C ILE A 291 -0.06 -12.90 -21.07
N LEU A 292 1.03 -13.37 -21.66
CA LEU A 292 1.62 -12.84 -22.90
C LEU A 292 1.36 -13.70 -24.14
N GLU A 293 0.57 -14.76 -24.04
CA GLU A 293 0.22 -15.59 -25.20
C GLU A 293 -0.55 -14.76 -26.23
N ASP A 294 -1.52 -13.95 -25.75
CA ASP A 294 -2.18 -12.90 -26.54
C ASP A 294 -2.31 -11.64 -25.66
N GLU A 295 -1.33 -10.74 -25.76
CA GLU A 295 -1.32 -9.52 -24.95
C GLU A 295 -2.54 -8.62 -25.23
N VAL A 296 -3.08 -8.62 -26.45
CA VAL A 296 -4.26 -7.82 -26.80
C VAL A 296 -5.49 -8.35 -26.06
N ALA A 297 -5.70 -9.67 -26.09
CA ALA A 297 -6.80 -10.30 -25.36
C ALA A 297 -6.64 -10.12 -23.83
N SER A 298 -5.43 -10.27 -23.30
CA SER A 298 -5.14 -10.07 -21.88
C SER A 298 -5.42 -8.63 -21.44
N ARG A 299 -5.03 -7.63 -22.24
CA ARG A 299 -5.36 -6.22 -21.97
C ARG A 299 -6.86 -5.97 -22.01
N ALA A 300 -7.58 -6.55 -22.98
CA ALA A 300 -9.03 -6.44 -23.06
C ALA A 300 -9.73 -7.06 -21.84
N TYR A 301 -9.27 -8.22 -21.37
CA TYR A 301 -9.75 -8.87 -20.15
C TYR A 301 -9.55 -7.94 -18.93
N ILE A 302 -8.35 -7.39 -18.77
CA ILE A 302 -8.01 -6.48 -17.65
C ILE A 302 -8.82 -5.18 -17.70
N VAL A 303 -9.07 -4.63 -18.89
CA VAL A 303 -9.94 -3.45 -19.05
C VAL A 303 -11.35 -3.74 -18.53
N GLN A 304 -11.89 -4.93 -18.79
CA GLN A 304 -13.20 -5.34 -18.27
C GLN A 304 -13.18 -5.60 -16.74
N MET A 305 -12.06 -6.05 -16.17
CA MET A 305 -11.92 -6.11 -14.71
C MET A 305 -11.99 -4.70 -14.09
N TRP A 306 -11.36 -3.70 -14.72
CA TRP A 306 -11.49 -2.31 -14.27
C TRP A 306 -12.90 -1.78 -14.42
N ALA A 307 -13.63 -2.18 -15.46
CA ALA A 307 -15.05 -1.84 -15.62
C ALA A 307 -15.91 -2.48 -14.51
N GLU A 308 -15.65 -3.76 -14.17
CA GLU A 308 -16.29 -4.49 -13.07
C GLU A 308 -16.06 -3.79 -11.71
N VAL A 309 -14.80 -3.46 -11.39
CA VAL A 309 -14.50 -2.78 -10.12
C VAL A 309 -15.07 -1.37 -10.06
N MET A 310 -15.20 -0.68 -11.21
CA MET A 310 -15.85 0.63 -11.26
C MET A 310 -17.33 0.59 -10.94
N GLU A 311 -18.07 -0.46 -11.31
CA GLU A 311 -19.44 -0.65 -10.87
C GLU A 311 -19.54 -0.80 -9.35
N ILE A 312 -18.64 -1.60 -8.74
CA ILE A 312 -18.56 -1.74 -7.29
C ILE A 312 -18.22 -0.38 -6.64
N TYR A 313 -17.26 0.37 -7.19
CA TYR A 313 -16.89 1.68 -6.67
C TYR A 313 -18.03 2.71 -6.76
N ARG A 314 -18.72 2.77 -7.91
CA ARG A 314 -19.86 3.68 -8.13
C ARG A 314 -21.04 3.38 -7.24
N SER A 315 -21.26 2.10 -6.88
CA SER A 315 -22.33 1.72 -5.96
C SER A 315 -22.16 2.34 -4.55
N GLY A 316 -20.92 2.70 -4.18
CA GLY A 316 -20.59 3.20 -2.84
C GLY A 316 -20.68 2.15 -1.73
N ASN A 317 -21.08 0.93 -2.05
CA ASN A 317 -21.27 -0.17 -1.08
C ASN A 317 -20.01 -1.05 -1.00
N PHE A 318 -18.88 -0.46 -0.62
CA PHE A 318 -17.63 -1.19 -0.43
C PHE A 318 -16.84 -0.65 0.78
N LYS A 319 -15.90 -1.47 1.25
CA LYS A 319 -14.95 -1.08 2.29
C LYS A 319 -13.54 -1.40 1.81
N LEU A 320 -12.58 -0.51 2.10
CA LEU A 320 -11.16 -0.74 1.81
C LEU A 320 -10.51 -1.64 2.87
N LYS A 321 -11.11 -2.80 3.12
CA LYS A 321 -10.63 -3.85 4.01
C LYS A 321 -11.28 -5.18 3.65
N LEU A 322 -10.63 -6.28 3.98
CA LEU A 322 -11.18 -7.63 3.84
C LEU A 322 -12.42 -7.84 4.72
N SER A 323 -13.24 -8.83 4.39
CA SER A 323 -14.29 -9.35 5.27
C SER A 323 -13.69 -9.91 6.56
N LYS A 324 -14.49 -10.14 7.59
CA LYS A 324 -13.99 -10.71 8.86
C LYS A 324 -13.48 -12.14 8.68
N GLU A 325 -14.18 -12.89 7.88
CA GLU A 325 -13.88 -14.27 7.55
C GLU A 325 -12.53 -14.35 6.81
N THR A 326 -12.37 -13.55 5.77
CA THR A 326 -11.14 -13.47 4.96
C THR A 326 -9.96 -12.91 5.76
N ASP A 327 -10.18 -11.94 6.67
CA ASP A 327 -9.12 -11.43 7.56
C ASP A 327 -8.64 -12.51 8.54
N THR A 328 -9.54 -13.37 9.01
CA THR A 328 -9.18 -14.52 9.87
C THR A 328 -8.39 -15.55 9.08
N PHE A 329 -8.82 -15.89 7.87
CA PHE A 329 -8.07 -16.77 6.97
C PHE A 329 -6.68 -16.21 6.66
N LEU A 330 -6.59 -14.92 6.32
CA LEU A 330 -5.32 -14.25 6.03
C LEU A 330 -4.29 -14.43 7.15
N LYS A 331 -4.69 -14.29 8.42
CA LYS A 331 -3.79 -14.44 9.56
C LYS A 331 -3.18 -15.85 9.68
N ALA A 332 -3.96 -16.87 9.34
CA ALA A 332 -3.47 -18.24 9.29
C ALA A 332 -2.56 -18.45 8.07
N HIS A 333 -3.03 -18.02 6.91
CA HIS A 333 -2.33 -18.16 5.64
C HIS A 333 -0.97 -17.44 5.60
N GLN A 334 -0.85 -16.27 6.21
CA GLN A 334 0.43 -15.53 6.29
C GLN A 334 1.54 -16.31 6.99
N ARG A 335 1.20 -17.27 7.86
CA ARG A 335 2.21 -18.11 8.55
C ARG A 335 3.00 -18.99 7.57
N GLU A 336 2.39 -19.39 6.47
CA GLU A 336 3.02 -20.17 5.41
C GLU A 336 4.14 -19.40 4.68
N PHE A 337 4.11 -18.07 4.78
CA PHE A 337 5.07 -17.14 4.15
C PHE A 337 6.07 -16.55 5.15
N MET A 338 6.09 -17.05 6.37
CA MET A 338 7.03 -16.65 7.40
C MET A 338 8.07 -17.75 7.62
N PRO A 339 9.32 -17.40 7.95
CA PRO A 339 10.30 -18.39 8.34
C PRO A 339 9.83 -19.13 9.60
N GLU A 340 10.28 -20.38 9.76
CA GLU A 340 9.96 -21.19 10.93
C GLU A 340 10.41 -20.49 12.22
N ASP A 341 9.49 -20.37 13.18
CA ASP A 341 9.79 -19.81 14.50
C ASP A 341 10.35 -20.89 15.42
N THR A 342 11.62 -21.25 15.22
CA THR A 342 12.29 -22.28 16.00
C THR A 342 12.30 -22.01 17.50
N LYS A 343 12.38 -20.73 17.93
CA LYS A 343 12.32 -20.35 19.34
C LYS A 343 10.93 -20.56 19.92
N ALA A 344 9.88 -20.21 19.17
CA ALA A 344 8.51 -20.49 19.61
C ALA A 344 8.28 -22.01 19.72
N GLY A 345 8.76 -22.79 18.74
CA GLY A 345 8.71 -24.25 18.79
C GLY A 345 9.39 -24.81 20.06
N GLN A 346 10.61 -24.38 20.36
CA GLN A 346 11.33 -24.81 21.57
C GLN A 346 10.58 -24.44 22.87
N ILE A 347 9.99 -23.24 22.93
CA ILE A 347 9.21 -22.81 24.09
C ILE A 347 7.94 -23.65 24.23
N ILE A 348 7.22 -23.92 23.13
CA ILE A 348 6.01 -24.74 23.13
C ILE A 348 6.36 -26.17 23.59
N ASP A 349 7.37 -26.79 23.00
CA ASP A 349 7.84 -28.13 23.38
C ASP A 349 8.24 -28.23 24.87
N TYR A 350 8.87 -27.17 25.39
CA TYR A 350 9.20 -27.09 26.82
C TYR A 350 7.94 -27.00 27.67
N LEU A 351 6.98 -26.14 27.32
CA LEU A 351 5.74 -25.91 28.07
C LEU A 351 4.82 -27.15 28.07
N GLU A 352 4.84 -27.97 27.02
CA GLU A 352 4.10 -29.23 26.95
C GLU A 352 4.63 -30.25 27.96
N ARG A 353 5.94 -30.30 28.15
CA ARG A 353 6.62 -31.21 29.11
C ARG A 353 6.68 -30.64 30.54
N TYR A 354 6.44 -29.33 30.68
CA TYR A 354 6.55 -28.65 31.95
C TYR A 354 5.35 -28.94 32.85
N SER A 355 5.59 -29.53 34.03
CA SER A 355 4.55 -29.92 34.98
C SER A 355 4.06 -28.77 35.88
N GLY A 356 4.77 -27.65 35.88
CA GLY A 356 4.41 -26.51 36.72
C GLY A 356 3.27 -25.66 36.14
N ASN A 357 2.64 -24.89 37.00
CA ASN A 357 1.50 -24.03 36.61
C ASN A 357 1.90 -22.58 36.32
N MET A 358 3.16 -22.20 36.52
CA MET A 358 3.66 -20.84 36.28
C MET A 358 5.03 -20.87 35.64
N VAL A 359 5.28 -19.97 34.69
CA VAL A 359 6.58 -19.74 34.08
C VAL A 359 6.89 -18.25 33.97
N CYS A 360 8.16 -17.88 33.95
CA CYS A 360 8.62 -16.52 33.72
C CYS A 360 9.60 -16.43 32.54
N SER A 361 9.79 -15.24 31.99
CA SER A 361 10.65 -15.04 30.81
C SER A 361 12.09 -15.50 31.03
N LYS A 362 12.67 -15.31 32.21
CA LYS A 362 14.04 -15.78 32.52
C LYS A 362 14.13 -17.30 32.58
N GLN A 363 13.08 -17.96 33.08
CA GLN A 363 13.01 -19.42 33.11
C GLN A 363 12.97 -19.97 31.69
N LEU A 364 12.07 -19.43 30.84
CA LEU A 364 12.00 -19.85 29.45
C LEU A 364 13.31 -19.60 28.68
N TYR A 365 13.99 -18.48 28.94
CA TYR A 365 15.30 -18.20 28.36
C TYR A 365 16.32 -19.26 28.70
N ARG A 366 16.41 -19.67 29.98
CA ARG A 366 17.37 -20.64 30.44
C ARG A 366 16.99 -22.08 30.08
N GLU A 367 15.78 -22.47 30.45
CA GLU A 367 15.37 -23.87 30.41
C GLU A 367 14.82 -24.30 29.05
N ALA A 368 14.07 -23.44 28.37
CA ALA A 368 13.50 -23.77 27.07
C ALA A 368 14.45 -23.48 25.90
N LEU A 369 15.23 -22.38 25.99
CA LEU A 369 16.15 -21.97 24.91
C LEU A 369 17.61 -22.39 25.18
N GLY A 370 17.93 -23.10 26.31
CA GLY A 370 19.22 -23.66 26.58
C GLY A 370 20.33 -22.67 26.98
N HIS A 371 19.98 -21.55 27.60
CA HIS A 371 20.91 -20.49 28.03
C HIS A 371 21.21 -20.59 29.54
N ASP A 372 21.66 -21.73 30.00
CA ASP A 372 21.79 -22.06 31.46
C ASP A 372 22.61 -21.06 32.28
N TYR A 373 23.62 -20.43 31.68
CA TYR A 373 24.62 -19.62 32.37
C TYR A 373 24.53 -18.12 32.02
N ASP A 374 23.75 -17.75 31.00
CA ASP A 374 23.71 -16.40 30.51
C ASP A 374 22.56 -15.60 31.14
N GLU A 375 22.78 -14.30 31.37
CA GLU A 375 21.72 -13.39 31.72
C GLU A 375 21.08 -12.82 30.44
N PRO A 376 19.74 -12.94 30.32
CA PRO A 376 19.05 -12.49 29.10
C PRO A 376 19.16 -10.96 28.93
N LYS A 377 19.43 -10.52 27.74
CA LYS A 377 19.34 -9.11 27.35
C LYS A 377 17.89 -8.68 27.27
N GLN A 378 17.64 -7.39 27.36
CA GLN A 378 16.27 -6.86 27.40
C GLN A 378 15.47 -7.15 26.12
N TRP A 379 16.13 -7.25 24.98
CA TRP A 379 15.48 -7.60 23.71
C TRP A 379 15.08 -9.08 23.68
N GLU A 380 15.86 -10.00 24.25
CA GLU A 380 15.54 -11.43 24.33
C GLU A 380 14.31 -11.67 25.23
N LEU A 381 14.24 -10.96 26.36
CA LEU A 381 13.06 -11.01 27.23
C LEU A 381 11.80 -10.47 26.52
N ARG A 382 11.94 -9.43 25.69
CA ARG A 382 10.82 -8.93 24.89
C ARG A 382 10.37 -9.93 23.84
N GLU A 383 11.30 -10.61 23.18
CA GLU A 383 11.01 -11.67 22.20
C GLU A 383 10.26 -12.83 22.86
N ILE A 384 10.71 -13.32 24.03
CA ILE A 384 10.02 -14.36 24.77
C ILE A 384 8.63 -13.93 25.20
N ASN A 385 8.47 -12.68 25.68
CA ASN A 385 7.15 -12.13 26.03
C ASN A 385 6.23 -12.10 24.82
N ASP A 386 6.75 -11.75 23.64
CA ASP A 386 6.01 -11.72 22.40
C ASP A 386 5.59 -13.14 21.96
N ILE A 387 6.48 -14.12 22.06
CA ILE A 387 6.16 -15.54 21.81
C ILE A 387 5.01 -16.00 22.72
N MET A 388 5.15 -15.78 24.02
CA MET A 388 4.17 -16.23 25.01
C MET A 388 2.79 -15.59 24.84
N ASN A 389 2.75 -14.33 24.44
CA ASN A 389 1.48 -13.60 24.28
C ASN A 389 0.79 -13.86 22.94
N ASN A 390 1.52 -14.23 21.89
CA ASN A 390 0.97 -14.29 20.54
C ASN A 390 1.05 -15.68 19.88
N ALA A 391 1.99 -16.55 20.30
CA ALA A 391 2.19 -17.87 19.70
C ALA A 391 1.80 -19.05 20.62
N VAL A 392 1.80 -18.83 21.94
CA VAL A 392 1.52 -19.90 22.92
C VAL A 392 0.05 -19.86 23.33
N THR A 393 -0.63 -20.99 23.27
CA THR A 393 -2.00 -21.18 23.76
C THR A 393 -2.03 -21.90 25.10
N GLY A 394 -3.10 -21.74 25.89
CA GLY A 394 -3.24 -22.44 27.19
C GLY A 394 -2.50 -21.76 28.34
N TRP A 395 -1.91 -20.57 28.12
CA TRP A 395 -1.22 -19.80 29.15
C TRP A 395 -1.73 -18.36 29.17
N ARG A 396 -1.85 -17.76 30.35
CA ARG A 396 -2.35 -16.40 30.55
C ARG A 396 -1.35 -15.59 31.36
N ALA A 397 -1.00 -14.39 30.88
CA ALA A 397 -0.16 -13.46 31.64
C ALA A 397 -0.88 -13.00 32.93
N PHE A 398 -0.19 -13.02 34.05
CA PHE A 398 -0.72 -12.45 35.29
C PHE A 398 -0.34 -10.98 35.45
N ALA A 399 -1.26 -10.20 36.02
CA ALA A 399 -1.13 -8.74 36.10
C ALA A 399 0.02 -8.28 37.02
N ASN A 400 0.23 -8.98 38.14
CA ASN A 400 1.21 -8.61 39.15
C ASN A 400 2.38 -9.58 39.18
N PRO A 401 3.63 -9.11 39.46
CA PRO A 401 4.78 -10.00 39.63
C PRO A 401 4.56 -11.01 40.76
N ARG A 402 4.83 -12.28 40.49
CA ARG A 402 4.78 -13.38 41.48
C ARG A 402 6.19 -13.88 41.81
N TYR A 403 6.32 -14.63 42.89
CA TYR A 403 7.58 -15.23 43.30
C TYR A 403 7.78 -16.58 42.60
N PHE A 404 8.95 -16.76 42.03
CA PHE A 404 9.41 -18.01 41.43
C PHE A 404 10.57 -18.56 42.24
N PRO A 405 10.80 -19.89 42.26
CA PRO A 405 11.97 -20.49 42.90
C PRO A 405 13.31 -19.87 42.45
N GLU A 406 14.33 -19.94 43.27
CA GLU A 406 15.67 -19.53 42.84
C GLU A 406 16.09 -20.29 41.60
N PRO A 407 16.74 -19.64 40.63
CA PRO A 407 17.32 -18.30 40.71
C PRO A 407 16.41 -17.17 40.19
N TYR A 408 15.14 -17.43 39.91
CA TYR A 408 14.26 -16.50 39.17
C TYR A 408 13.63 -15.39 40.03
N ARG A 409 13.36 -15.65 41.30
CA ARG A 409 12.81 -14.67 42.26
C ARG A 409 11.49 -14.03 41.79
N ARG A 410 11.26 -12.76 42.14
CA ARG A 410 10.00 -12.04 41.88
C ARG A 410 10.00 -11.48 40.44
N GLN A 411 9.09 -11.99 39.59
CA GLN A 411 8.98 -11.60 38.18
C GLN A 411 7.54 -11.62 37.68
N ARG A 412 7.30 -10.97 36.53
CA ARG A 412 6.11 -11.19 35.72
C ARG A 412 6.25 -12.52 34.96
N GLY A 413 5.13 -13.11 34.58
CA GLY A 413 5.12 -14.36 33.86
C GLY A 413 3.70 -14.77 33.48
N TRP A 414 3.53 -16.03 33.24
CA TRP A 414 2.27 -16.63 32.79
C TRP A 414 1.88 -17.80 33.69
N GLU A 415 0.58 -18.01 33.81
CA GLU A 415 -0.03 -19.16 34.46
C GLU A 415 -0.77 -20.03 33.46
N ARG A 416 -0.76 -21.32 33.65
CA ARG A 416 -1.51 -22.27 32.82
C ARG A 416 -3.01 -22.03 33.04
N ILE A 417 -3.77 -21.95 31.95
CA ILE A 417 -5.22 -21.86 32.01
C ILE A 417 -5.75 -23.24 32.35
N PRO A 418 -6.54 -23.41 33.45
CA PRO A 418 -7.15 -24.70 33.79
C PRO A 418 -7.98 -25.20 32.60
N THR A 419 -7.80 -26.44 32.20
CA THR A 419 -8.71 -27.13 31.27
C THR A 419 -9.92 -27.56 32.07
N ASP A 420 -11.14 -27.36 31.56
CA ASP A 420 -12.44 -27.66 32.22
C ASP A 420 -12.62 -29.11 32.73
N ASN A 421 -11.59 -29.94 32.61
CA ASN A 421 -11.59 -31.35 33.01
C ASN A 421 -10.74 -31.68 34.26
N GLU A 422 -10.05 -30.70 34.88
CA GLU A 422 -9.44 -30.95 36.20
C GLU A 422 -10.46 -30.55 37.27
N PRO A 423 -10.83 -31.46 38.18
CA PRO A 423 -11.67 -31.08 39.33
C PRO A 423 -10.90 -30.03 40.14
N ASP A 424 -11.54 -28.90 40.35
CA ASP A 424 -11.04 -27.78 41.14
C ASP A 424 -10.82 -28.27 42.59
N ASN A 425 -9.63 -28.76 42.87
CA ASN A 425 -9.23 -29.21 44.19
C ASN A 425 -9.02 -28.06 45.18
N ASN A 426 -9.42 -26.85 44.84
CA ASN A 426 -9.22 -25.67 45.66
C ASN A 426 -10.47 -24.78 45.82
N THR A 427 -11.65 -25.37 45.66
CA THR A 427 -12.84 -24.80 46.31
C THR A 427 -12.84 -25.24 47.78
N GLY A 428 -11.99 -24.62 48.56
CA GLY A 428 -12.28 -24.53 50.00
C GLY A 428 -13.56 -23.74 50.17
N GLU A 429 -14.69 -24.38 50.04
CA GLU A 429 -15.92 -23.87 50.65
C GLU A 429 -15.62 -23.70 52.13
N PHE A 430 -15.51 -22.47 52.55
CA PHE A 430 -15.60 -22.13 53.98
C PHE A 430 -17.05 -22.42 54.40
N HIS A 431 -17.29 -23.63 54.87
CA HIS A 431 -18.50 -23.89 55.63
C HIS A 431 -18.26 -23.50 57.08
N GLU A 432 -19.21 -22.80 57.67
CA GLU A 432 -19.18 -22.50 59.10
C GLU A 432 -19.13 -23.84 59.85
N LEU A 433 -18.06 -24.03 60.65
CA LEU A 433 -17.90 -25.21 61.50
C LEU A 433 -19.11 -25.32 62.47
N THR A 434 -19.74 -26.45 62.49
CA THR A 434 -20.81 -26.74 63.44
C THR A 434 -20.25 -26.79 64.87
N GLU A 435 -21.07 -26.48 65.90
CA GLU A 435 -20.65 -26.53 67.30
C GLU A 435 -20.03 -27.88 67.70
N ALA A 436 -20.38 -28.97 67.08
CA ALA A 436 -19.82 -30.30 67.26
C ALA A 436 -18.37 -30.43 66.75
N GLU A 437 -18.06 -29.81 65.60
CA GLU A 437 -16.73 -29.79 64.99
C GLU A 437 -15.78 -28.85 65.72
N MET A 438 -16.30 -27.73 66.25
CA MET A 438 -15.54 -26.79 67.10
C MET A 438 -15.09 -27.43 68.40
N LYS A 439 -15.87 -28.35 69.00
CA LYS A 439 -15.51 -29.09 70.23
C LYS A 439 -14.44 -30.16 69.98
N GLN A 440 -14.16 -30.59 68.75
CA GLN A 440 -13.10 -31.54 68.45
C GLN A 440 -11.76 -30.90 68.11
N LEU A 441 -11.72 -29.60 67.90
CA LEU A 441 -10.49 -28.83 67.72
C LEU A 441 -9.99 -28.45 69.14
N GLU A 442 -9.08 -29.25 69.67
CA GLU A 442 -8.29 -28.86 70.83
C GLU A 442 -7.32 -27.72 70.43
N LEU A 443 -7.80 -26.49 70.53
CA LEU A 443 -6.96 -25.30 70.42
C LEU A 443 -6.20 -25.11 71.73
N PRO A 444 -4.87 -24.85 71.68
CA PRO A 444 -4.09 -24.52 72.85
C PRO A 444 -4.70 -23.31 73.57
N GLU A 445 -4.81 -23.35 74.91
CA GLU A 445 -5.39 -22.28 75.73
C GLU A 445 -4.73 -20.90 75.55
N GLU A 446 -3.53 -20.86 74.98
CA GLU A 446 -2.76 -19.65 74.65
C GLU A 446 -3.39 -18.81 73.54
N TRP A 447 -4.32 -19.36 72.76
CA TRP A 447 -4.95 -18.68 71.61
C TRP A 447 -6.35 -18.14 71.92
N LEU A 448 -6.77 -18.31 73.14
CA LEU A 448 -8.09 -17.87 73.68
C LEU A 448 -8.01 -16.66 74.63
N ARG A 449 -6.90 -15.91 74.58
CA ARG A 449 -6.73 -14.68 75.36
C ARG A 449 -6.59 -13.45 74.50
#